data_49e249efc18caf6452b491f00b359b99
#
_entry.id   49e249efc18caf6452b491f00b359b99
#
_cell.length_a   1.000
_cell.length_b   1.000
_cell.length_c   1.000
_cell.angle_alpha   90.00
_cell.angle_beta   90.00
_cell.angle_gamma   90.00
#
_symmetry.space_group_name_H-M   'P 1'
#
loop_
_entity.id
_entity.type
_entity.pdbx_description
1 polymer ?
#
loop_
_entity_poly.entity_id
_entity_poly.type
_entity_poly.pdbx_seq_one_letter_code
_entity_poly.pdbx_strand_id
1 'polypeptide(L)'
;LRAAQANRQAARSRLEAAARTAAAEYSRYRAVQQAADASVAAQAVQILAIENRNKAQLAVYESGVGDYAPIIDGEIAILKLRADQAAAAARGAAANASMNALVVQP
;
A
#
# COMPACT_ATOMS: atom_id res chain seq x y z
N LEU A 1 6.81 -4.87 52.08
CA LEU A 1 7.71 -4.03 51.30
C LEU A 1 8.26 -4.72 50.06
N ARG A 2 8.79 -5.94 50.21
CA ARG A 2 9.33 -6.71 49.07
C ARG A 2 8.24 -7.09 48.08
N ALA A 3 7.05 -7.48 48.55
CA ALA A 3 5.95 -7.84 47.69
C ALA A 3 5.45 -6.63 46.90
N ALA A 4 5.39 -5.45 47.50
CA ALA A 4 5.00 -4.23 46.84
C ALA A 4 6.01 -3.80 45.77
N GLN A 5 7.31 -3.91 46.05
CA GLN A 5 8.37 -3.64 45.10
C GLN A 5 8.35 -4.62 43.93
N ALA A 6 8.16 -5.92 44.20
CA ALA A 6 8.07 -6.95 43.18
C ALA A 6 6.87 -6.69 42.27
N ASN A 7 5.72 -6.30 42.84
CA ASN A 7 4.51 -5.98 42.08
C ASN A 7 4.71 -4.75 41.20
N ARG A 8 5.38 -3.69 41.68
CA ARG A 8 5.70 -2.52 40.89
C ARG A 8 6.63 -2.86 39.73
N GLN A 9 7.65 -3.67 40.00
CA GLN A 9 8.61 -4.08 38.98
C GLN A 9 7.93 -4.95 37.93
N ALA A 10 7.06 -5.86 38.32
CA ALA A 10 6.28 -6.68 37.39
C ALA A 10 5.34 -5.81 36.53
N ALA A 11 4.68 -4.83 37.13
CA ALA A 11 3.82 -3.90 36.41
C ALA A 11 4.62 -3.05 35.42
N ARG A 12 5.81 -2.57 35.81
CA ARG A 12 6.70 -1.82 34.92
C ARG A 12 7.16 -2.69 33.75
N SER A 13 7.55 -3.93 34.02
CA SER A 13 7.97 -4.86 32.96
C SER A 13 6.87 -5.15 31.97
N ARG A 14 5.64 -5.31 32.44
CA ARG A 14 4.48 -5.51 31.56
C ARG A 14 4.20 -4.27 30.71
N LEU A 15 4.30 -3.08 31.29
CA LEU A 15 4.10 -1.83 30.57
C LEU A 15 5.18 -1.65 29.49
N GLU A 16 6.45 -1.92 29.83
CA GLU A 16 7.54 -1.84 28.86
C GLU A 16 7.38 -2.84 27.73
N ALA A 17 6.95 -4.08 28.05
CA ALA A 17 6.69 -5.11 27.04
C ALA A 17 5.52 -4.70 26.14
N ALA A 18 4.45 -4.15 26.71
CA ALA A 18 3.30 -3.66 25.94
C ALA A 18 3.70 -2.51 25.02
N ALA A 19 4.54 -1.59 25.50
CA ALA A 19 5.05 -0.47 24.71
C ALA A 19 5.91 -0.96 23.54
N ARG A 20 6.78 -1.94 23.76
CA ARG A 20 7.60 -2.53 22.71
C ARG A 20 6.75 -3.24 21.65
N THR A 21 5.73 -3.97 22.09
CA THR A 21 4.80 -4.65 21.18
C THR A 21 4.04 -3.64 20.33
N ALA A 22 3.52 -2.58 20.92
CA ALA A 22 2.81 -1.52 20.21
C ALA A 22 3.72 -0.81 19.20
N ALA A 23 4.98 -0.52 19.58
CA ALA A 23 5.96 0.09 18.69
C ALA A 23 6.29 -0.81 17.50
N ALA A 24 6.45 -2.13 17.75
CA ALA A 24 6.72 -3.10 16.70
C ALA A 24 5.54 -3.22 15.73
N GLU A 25 4.32 -3.25 16.24
CA GLU A 25 3.11 -3.28 15.42
C GLU A 25 2.96 -2.00 14.57
N TYR A 26 3.21 -0.84 15.17
CA TYR A 26 3.19 0.43 14.47
C TYR A 26 4.20 0.44 13.31
N SER A 27 5.42 0.01 13.56
CA SER A 27 6.46 -0.08 12.53
C SER A 27 6.06 -1.03 11.40
N ARG A 28 5.42 -2.16 11.73
CA ARG A 28 4.95 -3.12 10.73
C ARG A 28 3.86 -2.52 9.85
N TYR A 29 2.88 -1.86 10.42
CA TYR A 29 1.81 -1.21 9.65
C TYR A 29 2.34 -0.06 8.80
N ARG A 30 3.29 0.69 9.34
CA ARG A 30 3.96 1.76 8.59
C ARG A 30 4.70 1.21 7.37
N ALA A 31 5.40 0.08 7.52
CA ALA A 31 6.09 -0.58 6.41
C ALA A 31 5.09 -1.05 5.34
N VAL A 32 3.94 -1.60 5.75
CA VAL A 32 2.86 -1.99 4.82
C VAL A 32 2.32 -0.77 4.07
N GLN A 33 2.10 0.33 4.77
CA GLN A 33 1.63 1.57 4.13
C GLN A 33 2.63 2.11 3.11
N GLN A 34 3.92 2.14 3.48
CA GLN A 34 4.98 2.61 2.58
C GLN A 34 5.10 1.72 1.34
N ALA A 35 5.00 0.40 1.51
CA ALA A 35 5.02 -0.54 0.39
C ALA A 35 3.79 -0.37 -0.51
N ALA A 36 2.62 -0.13 0.07
CA ALA A 36 1.40 0.14 -0.67
C ALA A 36 1.51 1.43 -1.49
N ASP A 37 2.02 2.50 -0.90
CA ASP A 37 2.24 3.79 -1.56
C ASP A 37 3.21 3.64 -2.74
N ALA A 38 4.29 2.89 -2.54
CA ALA A 38 5.27 2.60 -3.60
C ALA A 38 4.65 1.80 -4.73
N SER A 39 3.80 0.81 -4.43
CA SER A 39 3.07 0.03 -5.44
C SER A 39 2.11 0.91 -6.25
N VAL A 40 1.34 1.76 -5.58
CA VAL A 40 0.43 2.71 -6.23
C VAL A 40 1.19 3.62 -7.20
N ALA A 41 2.31 4.17 -6.75
CA ALA A 41 3.15 5.05 -7.57
C ALA A 41 3.74 4.32 -8.79
N ALA A 42 4.26 3.11 -8.59
CA ALA A 42 4.83 2.30 -9.68
C ALA A 42 3.77 1.93 -10.72
N GLN A 43 2.58 1.56 -10.26
CA GLN A 43 1.46 1.23 -11.16
C GLN A 43 0.98 2.45 -11.94
N ALA A 44 0.97 3.63 -11.33
CA ALA A 44 0.63 4.88 -12.02
C ALA A 44 1.60 5.17 -13.17
N VAL A 45 2.89 4.95 -12.98
CA VAL A 45 3.91 5.10 -14.02
C VAL A 45 3.69 4.10 -15.16
N GLN A 46 3.37 2.85 -14.84
CA GLN A 46 3.10 1.81 -15.83
C GLN A 46 1.84 2.12 -16.64
N ILE A 47 0.77 2.58 -15.99
CA ILE A 47 -0.47 2.98 -16.65
C ILE A 47 -0.20 4.11 -17.64
N LEU A 48 0.54 5.13 -17.22
CA LEU A 48 0.88 6.26 -18.08
C LEU A 48 1.68 5.82 -19.31
N ALA A 49 2.64 4.92 -19.13
CA ALA A 49 3.45 4.38 -20.23
C ALA A 49 2.58 3.63 -21.25
N ILE A 50 1.61 2.83 -20.78
CA ILE A 50 0.70 2.08 -21.66
C ILE A 50 -0.27 3.04 -22.35
N GLU A 51 -0.78 4.05 -21.67
CA GLU A 51 -1.65 5.06 -22.27
C GLU A 51 -0.94 5.81 -23.39
N ASN A 52 0.32 6.20 -23.18
CA ASN A 52 1.12 6.89 -24.18
C ASN A 52 1.40 5.98 -25.40
N ARG A 53 1.70 4.70 -25.16
CA ARG A 53 1.88 3.72 -26.22
C ARG A 53 0.57 3.52 -27.01
N ASN A 54 -0.55 3.44 -26.32
CA ASN A 54 -1.86 3.28 -26.97
C ASN A 54 -2.22 4.48 -27.85
N LYS A 55 -1.89 5.69 -27.40
CA LYS A 55 -2.08 6.91 -28.24
C LYS A 55 -1.28 6.83 -29.52
N ALA A 56 -0.01 6.40 -29.43
CA ALA A 56 0.84 6.27 -30.62
C ALA A 56 0.30 5.18 -31.56
N GLN A 57 -0.12 4.05 -31.03
CA GLN A 57 -0.68 2.94 -31.81
C GLN A 57 -2.02 3.33 -32.47
N LEU A 58 -2.85 4.11 -31.77
CA LEU A 58 -4.11 4.60 -32.32
C LEU A 58 -3.86 5.54 -33.50
N ALA A 59 -2.87 6.43 -33.42
CA ALA A 59 -2.50 7.32 -34.51
C ALA A 59 -2.06 6.52 -35.74
N VAL A 60 -1.27 5.46 -35.54
CA VAL A 60 -0.87 4.55 -36.67
C VAL A 60 -2.08 3.83 -37.24
N TYR A 61 -2.98 3.34 -36.40
CA TYR A 61 -4.20 2.65 -36.86
C TYR A 61 -5.10 3.62 -37.66
N GLU A 62 -5.30 4.83 -37.19
CA GLU A 62 -6.10 5.85 -37.87
C GLU A 62 -5.52 6.26 -39.23
N SER A 63 -4.22 6.12 -39.44
CA SER A 63 -3.57 6.35 -40.72
C SER A 63 -3.82 5.23 -41.74
N GLY A 64 -4.49 4.16 -41.35
CA GLY A 64 -4.81 3.00 -42.17
C GLY A 64 -3.71 1.94 -42.21
N VAL A 65 -2.65 2.09 -41.42
CA VAL A 65 -1.50 1.19 -41.37
C VAL A 65 -1.36 0.68 -39.94
N GLY A 66 -1.89 -0.42 -39.57
CA GLY A 66 -1.72 -0.99 -38.25
C GLY A 66 -2.87 -1.87 -37.83
N ASP A 67 -2.70 -2.50 -36.67
CA ASP A 67 -3.66 -3.39 -36.08
C ASP A 67 -4.24 -2.77 -34.80
N TYR A 68 -5.51 -2.97 -34.56
CA TYR A 68 -6.20 -2.47 -33.36
C TYR A 68 -5.99 -3.41 -32.16
N ALA A 69 -5.67 -4.67 -32.38
CA ALA A 69 -5.51 -5.66 -31.30
C ALA A 69 -4.53 -5.23 -30.20
N PRO A 70 -3.34 -4.66 -30.50
CA PRO A 70 -2.43 -4.19 -29.46
C PRO A 70 -3.03 -3.08 -28.58
N ILE A 71 -3.91 -2.26 -29.13
CA ILE A 71 -4.59 -1.18 -28.38
C ILE A 71 -5.56 -1.80 -27.36
N ILE A 72 -6.32 -2.81 -27.77
CA ILE A 72 -7.21 -3.55 -26.86
C ILE A 72 -6.42 -4.23 -25.75
N ASP A 73 -5.31 -4.88 -26.07
CA ASP A 73 -4.43 -5.50 -25.09
C ASP A 73 -3.90 -4.49 -24.08
N GLY A 74 -3.55 -3.29 -24.55
CA GLY A 74 -3.12 -2.19 -23.69
C GLY A 74 -4.24 -1.70 -22.76
N GLU A 75 -5.46 -1.58 -23.26
CA GLU A 75 -6.62 -1.21 -22.43
C GLU A 75 -6.90 -2.23 -21.33
N ILE A 76 -6.82 -3.53 -21.67
CA ILE A 76 -6.99 -4.61 -20.70
C ILE A 76 -5.88 -4.53 -19.63
N ALA A 77 -4.64 -4.30 -20.05
CA ALA A 77 -3.52 -4.15 -19.12
C ALA A 77 -3.72 -2.97 -18.16
N ILE A 78 -4.24 -1.84 -18.67
CA ILE A 78 -4.55 -0.67 -17.83
C ILE A 78 -5.63 -1.01 -16.80
N LEU A 79 -6.68 -1.72 -17.20
CA LEU A 79 -7.74 -2.14 -16.27
C LEU A 79 -7.21 -3.02 -15.15
N LYS A 80 -6.33 -3.98 -15.48
CA LYS A 80 -5.69 -4.84 -14.48
C LYS A 80 -4.80 -4.05 -13.53
N LEU A 81 -4.01 -3.11 -14.06
CA LEU A 81 -3.15 -2.25 -13.24
C LEU A 81 -3.97 -1.34 -12.33
N ARG A 82 -5.08 -0.81 -12.79
CA ARG A 82 -5.98 -0.01 -11.97
C ARG A 82 -6.62 -0.83 -10.84
N ALA A 83 -6.99 -2.08 -11.12
CA ALA A 83 -7.51 -2.97 -10.10
C ALA A 83 -6.44 -3.28 -9.04
N ASP A 84 -5.21 -3.56 -9.45
CA ASP A 84 -4.08 -3.80 -8.55
C ASP A 84 -3.75 -2.54 -7.75
N GLN A 85 -3.81 -1.37 -8.37
CA GLN A 85 -3.60 -0.08 -7.71
C GLN A 85 -4.65 0.18 -6.63
N ALA A 86 -5.92 -0.10 -6.92
CA ALA A 86 -7.00 0.03 -5.96
C ALA A 86 -6.82 -0.95 -4.79
N ALA A 87 -6.39 -2.17 -5.05
CA ALA A 87 -6.09 -3.16 -4.00
C ALA A 87 -4.92 -2.69 -3.12
N ALA A 88 -3.86 -2.15 -3.72
CA ALA A 88 -2.72 -1.60 -2.97
C ALA A 88 -3.14 -0.40 -2.12
N ALA A 89 -3.94 0.51 -2.67
CA ALA A 89 -4.46 1.66 -1.94
C ALA A 89 -5.32 1.22 -0.74
N ALA A 90 -6.14 0.18 -0.91
CA ALA A 90 -6.95 -0.38 0.17
C ALA A 90 -6.08 -0.97 1.29
N ARG A 91 -4.99 -1.68 0.94
CA ARG A 91 -4.04 -2.20 1.93
C ARG A 91 -3.36 -1.06 2.71
N GLY A 92 -2.97 0.01 2.01
CA GLY A 92 -2.39 1.19 2.64
C GLY A 92 -3.35 1.89 3.58
N ALA A 93 -4.61 2.04 3.18
CA ALA A 93 -5.66 2.64 4.01
C ALA A 93 -5.93 1.79 5.25
N ALA A 94 -5.98 0.46 5.11
CA ALA A 94 -6.17 -0.45 6.24
C ALA A 94 -5.00 -0.37 7.23
N ALA A 95 -3.76 -0.31 6.73
CA ALA A 95 -2.58 -0.16 7.57
C ALA A 95 -2.59 1.18 8.31
N ASN A 96 -2.98 2.26 7.63
CA ASN A 96 -3.10 3.58 8.25
C ASN A 96 -4.17 3.59 9.36
N ALA A 97 -5.31 2.97 9.13
CA ALA A 97 -6.36 2.82 10.15
C ALA A 97 -5.86 2.04 11.36
N SER A 98 -5.09 0.97 11.14
CA SER A 98 -4.49 0.17 12.21
C SER A 98 -3.47 0.98 13.02
N MET A 99 -2.65 1.81 12.37
CA MET A 99 -1.71 2.71 13.07
C MET A 99 -2.46 3.72 13.92
N ASN A 100 -3.51 4.32 13.38
CA ASN A 100 -4.32 5.30 14.12
C ASN A 100 -5.00 4.67 15.33
N ALA A 101 -5.47 3.44 15.24
CA ALA A 101 -6.05 2.70 16.35
C ALA A 101 -5.04 2.47 17.48
N LEU A 102 -3.77 2.22 17.15
CA LEU A 102 -2.71 2.06 18.15
C LEU A 102 -2.43 3.36 18.90
N VAL A 103 -2.51 4.50 18.22
CA VAL A 103 -2.22 5.82 18.81
C VAL A 103 -3.37 6.31 19.68
N VAL A 104 -4.62 6.00 19.32
CA VAL A 104 -5.83 6.52 19.98
C VAL A 104 -6.23 5.68 21.20
N GLN A 105 -5.75 4.44 21.32
CA GLN A 105 -6.07 3.60 22.48
C GLN A 105 -5.47 4.18 23.76
N PRO A 106 -6.30 4.34 24.81
CA PRO A 106 -5.84 4.85 26.10
C PRO A 106 -4.89 3.89 26.82
#